data_62e3ef2b4ae05e17ba1aee7252b80323
#
_entry.id   62e3ef2b4ae05e17ba1aee7252b80323
#
_cell.length_a   1.000
_cell.length_b   1.000
_cell.length_c   1.000
_cell.angle_alpha   90.00
_cell.angle_beta   90.00
_cell.angle_gamma   90.00
#
_symmetry.space_group_name_H-M   'P 1'
#
loop_
_entity.id
_entity.type
_entity.pdbx_description
1 polymer ?
#
loop_
_entity_poly.entity_id
_entity_poly.type
_entity_poly.pdbx_seq_one_letter_code
_entity_poly.pdbx_strand_id
1 'polypeptide(L)'
;MQQKNNTITLMKTLAIICMVAGHSYTDSPIESFVGLFHMPVFFFCSGFCFKEKYLCDFKFYIKRKIFTMWWPTFKWIIALVLLHNLLLGIGVLRDASDGIAVSAYGFKETIKYLAMAVILHANDPVFAGIWFIKMLLISSVLGFI
;
A
#
# COMPACT_ATOMS: atom_id res chain seq x y z
N MET A 1 25.10 -8.50 14.26
CA MET A 1 23.63 -8.29 14.44
C MET A 1 23.34 -6.81 14.33
N GLN A 2 22.38 -6.42 13.47
CA GLN A 2 22.02 -5.01 13.33
C GLN A 2 21.08 -4.64 14.47
N GLN A 3 21.48 -3.69 15.31
CA GLN A 3 20.66 -3.19 16.40
C GLN A 3 19.36 -2.62 15.84
N LYS A 4 18.23 -3.20 16.23
CA LYS A 4 16.90 -2.78 15.80
C LYS A 4 16.61 -1.42 16.42
N ASN A 5 16.42 -0.40 15.60
CA ASN A 5 16.09 0.92 16.13
C ASN A 5 14.62 0.92 16.62
N ASN A 6 14.46 0.83 17.93
CA ASN A 6 13.14 0.76 18.58
C ASN A 6 12.30 2.01 18.32
N THR A 7 12.93 3.18 18.20
CA THR A 7 12.24 4.45 17.92
C THR A 7 11.55 4.41 16.57
N ILE A 8 12.26 3.96 15.51
CA ILE A 8 11.68 3.83 14.16
C ILE A 8 10.56 2.77 14.14
N THR A 9 10.73 1.69 14.89
CA THR A 9 9.69 0.66 15.02
C THR A 9 8.44 1.25 15.68
N LEU A 10 8.61 1.99 16.77
CA LEU A 10 7.51 2.66 17.47
C LEU A 10 6.78 3.67 16.57
N MET A 11 7.53 4.52 15.85
CA MET A 11 6.95 5.49 14.91
C MET A 11 6.09 4.81 13.83
N LYS A 12 6.58 3.72 13.25
CA LYS A 12 5.81 2.94 12.26
C LYS A 12 4.55 2.32 12.87
N THR A 13 4.65 1.78 14.08
CA THR A 13 3.50 1.19 14.77
C THR A 13 2.44 2.25 15.05
N LEU A 14 2.82 3.40 15.58
CA LEU A 14 1.89 4.52 15.81
C LEU A 14 1.24 5.00 14.50
N ALA A 15 2.03 5.13 13.43
CA ALA A 15 1.50 5.53 12.12
C ALA A 15 0.48 4.53 11.57
N ILE A 16 0.69 3.22 11.79
CA ILE A 16 -0.28 2.17 11.39
C ILE A 16 -1.56 2.29 12.23
N ILE A 17 -1.45 2.46 13.54
CA ILE A 17 -2.62 2.64 14.42
C ILE A 17 -3.43 3.87 13.99
N CYS A 18 -2.75 4.99 13.75
CA CYS A 18 -3.39 6.20 13.26
C CYS A 18 -4.07 5.99 11.90
N MET A 19 -3.41 5.30 10.96
CA MET A 19 -3.96 4.98 9.65
C MET A 19 -5.27 4.16 9.78
N VAL A 20 -5.26 3.11 10.62
CA VAL A 20 -6.45 2.28 10.84
C VAL A 20 -7.56 3.11 11.49
N ALA A 21 -7.24 3.93 12.49
CA ALA A 21 -8.21 4.81 13.13
C ALA A 21 -8.80 5.84 12.14
N GLY A 22 -7.97 6.46 11.29
CA GLY A 22 -8.44 7.39 10.26
C GLY A 22 -9.41 6.76 9.28
N HIS A 23 -9.12 5.55 8.82
CA HIS A 23 -10.02 4.83 7.90
C HIS A 23 -11.27 4.22 8.57
N SER A 24 -11.30 4.13 9.91
CA SER A 24 -12.46 3.63 10.64
C SER A 24 -13.49 4.71 10.96
N TYR A 25 -13.11 5.97 10.93
CA TYR A 25 -13.94 7.13 11.25
C TYR A 25 -13.96 8.10 10.07
N THR A 26 -14.67 7.73 9.01
CA THR A 26 -14.88 8.58 7.83
C THR A 26 -15.65 9.85 8.19
N ASP A 27 -15.33 10.94 7.50
CA ASP A 27 -15.92 12.28 7.68
C ASP A 27 -15.69 12.91 9.08
N SER A 28 -14.65 12.49 9.80
CA SER A 28 -14.32 13.02 11.11
C SER A 28 -13.11 13.97 11.06
N PRO A 29 -13.01 14.93 12.00
CA PRO A 29 -11.80 15.74 12.18
C PRO A 29 -10.55 14.88 12.43
N ILE A 30 -10.73 13.67 12.98
CA ILE A 30 -9.66 12.69 13.23
C ILE A 30 -9.08 12.19 11.91
N GLU A 31 -9.92 11.86 10.93
CA GLU A 31 -9.48 11.45 9.59
C GLU A 31 -8.60 12.52 8.95
N SER A 32 -9.07 13.77 8.92
CA SER A 32 -8.36 14.91 8.37
C SER A 32 -7.02 15.13 9.07
N PHE A 33 -7.01 15.10 10.41
CA PHE A 33 -5.79 15.29 11.20
C PHE A 33 -4.78 14.16 10.99
N VAL A 34 -5.23 12.91 11.03
CA VAL A 34 -4.39 11.73 10.84
C VAL A 34 -3.84 11.67 9.41
N GLY A 35 -4.67 12.04 8.41
CA GLY A 35 -4.30 12.11 7.00
C GLY A 35 -3.07 12.99 6.74
N LEU A 36 -2.90 14.06 7.51
CA LEU A 36 -1.80 15.00 7.34
C LEU A 36 -0.42 14.42 7.66
N PHE A 37 -0.31 13.48 8.60
CA PHE A 37 1.01 13.06 9.09
C PHE A 37 1.31 11.57 8.96
N HIS A 38 0.33 10.67 8.94
CA HIS A 38 0.65 9.22 8.90
C HIS A 38 1.40 8.83 7.63
N MET A 39 1.06 9.42 6.49
CA MET A 39 1.74 9.18 5.22
C MET A 39 3.18 9.72 5.21
N PRO A 40 3.43 11.00 5.56
CA PRO A 40 4.78 11.55 5.68
C PRO A 40 5.68 10.75 6.62
N VAL A 41 5.16 10.22 7.73
CA VAL A 41 5.93 9.38 8.66
C VAL A 41 6.48 8.13 7.98
N PHE A 42 5.71 7.47 7.12
CA PHE A 42 6.20 6.31 6.38
C PHE A 42 7.31 6.67 5.40
N PHE A 43 7.18 7.80 4.67
CA PHE A 43 8.23 8.28 3.78
C PHE A 43 9.49 8.64 4.55
N PHE A 44 9.36 9.35 5.66
CA PHE A 44 10.48 9.67 6.56
C PHE A 44 11.16 8.42 7.08
N CYS A 45 10.40 7.44 7.60
CA CYS A 45 10.96 6.18 8.07
C CYS A 45 11.64 5.38 6.95
N SER A 46 11.14 5.47 5.71
CA SER A 46 11.75 4.82 4.55
C SER A 46 13.12 5.43 4.23
N GLY A 47 13.21 6.77 4.23
CA GLY A 47 14.47 7.50 4.01
C GLY A 47 15.47 7.24 5.14
N PHE A 48 15.02 7.33 6.41
CA PHE A 48 15.88 7.09 7.57
C PHE A 48 16.44 5.66 7.64
N CYS A 49 15.70 4.69 7.14
CA CYS A 49 16.14 3.29 7.07
C CYS A 49 17.03 3.00 5.85
N PHE A 50 17.32 4.00 5.02
CA PHE A 50 18.24 3.85 3.90
C PHE A 50 19.65 3.59 4.41
N LYS A 51 20.37 2.65 3.80
CA LYS A 51 21.71 2.25 4.23
C LYS A 51 22.72 2.62 3.16
N GLU A 52 23.83 3.20 3.56
CA GLU A 52 24.94 3.57 2.67
C GLU A 52 25.42 2.42 1.77
N LYS A 53 25.35 1.17 2.26
CA LYS A 53 25.71 -0.01 1.46
C LYS A 53 24.89 -0.18 0.17
N TYR A 54 23.72 0.44 0.10
CA TYR A 54 22.89 0.40 -1.11
C TYR A 54 23.40 1.36 -2.18
N LEU A 55 24.19 2.37 -1.81
CA LEU A 55 24.83 3.29 -2.76
C LEU A 55 25.84 2.59 -3.66
N CYS A 56 26.42 1.48 -3.20
CA CYS A 56 27.44 0.75 -3.97
C CYS A 56 26.86 -0.18 -5.03
N ASP A 57 25.58 -0.61 -4.89
CA ASP A 57 24.96 -1.56 -5.82
C ASP A 57 23.47 -1.26 -6.05
N PHE A 58 23.20 -0.43 -7.04
CA PHE A 58 21.86 -0.06 -7.46
C PHE A 58 21.00 -1.26 -7.88
N LYS A 59 21.57 -2.22 -8.60
CA LYS A 59 20.84 -3.41 -9.05
C LYS A 59 20.38 -4.26 -7.88
N PHE A 60 21.23 -4.44 -6.88
CA PHE A 60 20.88 -5.15 -5.66
C PHE A 60 19.78 -4.43 -4.89
N TYR A 61 19.85 -3.10 -4.78
CA TYR A 61 18.83 -2.29 -4.12
C TYR A 61 17.47 -2.43 -4.79
N ILE A 62 17.39 -2.26 -6.12
CA ILE A 62 16.15 -2.39 -6.89
C ILE A 62 15.57 -3.80 -6.76
N LYS A 63 16.39 -4.83 -6.94
CA LYS A 63 15.95 -6.22 -6.77
C LYS A 63 15.34 -6.44 -5.38
N ARG A 64 15.97 -5.92 -4.34
CA ARG A 64 15.47 -6.02 -2.97
C ARG A 64 14.14 -5.29 -2.81
N LYS A 65 13.97 -4.08 -3.36
CA LYS A 65 12.70 -3.33 -3.29
C LYS A 65 11.58 -4.04 -4.03
N ILE A 66 11.86 -4.63 -5.19
CA ILE A 66 10.89 -5.44 -5.93
C ILE A 66 10.44 -6.63 -5.07
N PHE A 67 11.34 -7.38 -4.47
CA PHE A 67 10.98 -8.54 -3.66
C PHE A 67 10.28 -8.19 -2.33
N THR A 68 10.61 -7.05 -1.72
CA THR A 68 10.08 -6.68 -0.39
C THR A 68 8.82 -5.85 -0.44
N MET A 69 8.58 -5.12 -1.52
CA MET A 69 7.42 -4.22 -1.65
C MET A 69 6.53 -4.59 -2.84
N TRP A 70 7.09 -4.61 -4.07
CA TRP A 70 6.28 -4.85 -5.26
C TRP A 70 5.69 -6.26 -5.29
N TRP A 71 6.49 -7.29 -5.06
CA TRP A 71 6.07 -8.69 -5.16
C TRP A 71 4.97 -9.10 -4.17
N PRO A 72 5.04 -8.76 -2.87
CA PRO A 72 3.95 -9.03 -1.94
C PRO A 72 2.66 -8.31 -2.33
N THR A 73 2.76 -7.02 -2.71
CA THR A 73 1.61 -6.21 -3.12
C THR A 73 0.96 -6.77 -4.38
N PHE A 74 1.76 -7.14 -5.37
CA PHE A 74 1.29 -7.78 -6.61
C PHE A 74 0.50 -9.06 -6.32
N LYS A 75 1.03 -9.95 -5.46
CA LYS A 75 0.31 -11.17 -5.04
C LYS A 75 -1.02 -10.86 -4.34
N TRP A 76 -1.05 -9.83 -3.49
CA TRP A 76 -2.28 -9.39 -2.84
C TRP A 76 -3.31 -8.89 -3.83
N ILE A 77 -2.93 -8.08 -4.80
CA ILE A 77 -3.86 -7.60 -5.84
C ILE A 77 -4.43 -8.79 -6.62
N ILE A 78 -3.59 -9.72 -7.07
CA ILE A 78 -4.07 -10.92 -7.76
C ILE A 78 -5.06 -11.71 -6.91
N ALA A 79 -4.72 -11.96 -5.64
CA ALA A 79 -5.60 -12.70 -4.74
C ALA A 79 -6.94 -12.00 -4.57
N LEU A 80 -6.95 -10.68 -4.35
CA LEU A 80 -8.17 -9.91 -4.20
C LEU A 80 -8.99 -9.85 -5.50
N VAL A 81 -8.36 -9.71 -6.67
CA VAL A 81 -9.06 -9.71 -7.96
C VAL A 81 -9.74 -11.07 -8.22
N LEU A 82 -9.03 -12.18 -7.93
CA LEU A 82 -9.59 -13.52 -8.12
C LEU A 82 -10.71 -13.85 -7.12
N LEU A 83 -10.58 -13.37 -5.88
CA LEU A 83 -11.55 -13.59 -4.81
C LEU A 83 -12.68 -12.55 -4.82
N HIS A 84 -12.60 -11.50 -5.64
CA HIS A 84 -13.54 -10.37 -5.62
C HIS A 84 -15.00 -10.81 -5.68
N ASN A 85 -15.36 -11.60 -6.67
CA ASN A 85 -16.76 -12.07 -6.86
C ASN A 85 -17.21 -12.99 -5.72
N LEU A 86 -16.31 -13.78 -5.14
CA LEU A 86 -16.58 -14.61 -3.96
C LEU A 86 -16.85 -13.73 -2.73
N LEU A 87 -15.97 -12.76 -2.47
CA LEU A 87 -16.10 -11.83 -1.35
C LEU A 87 -17.37 -10.97 -1.46
N LEU A 88 -17.75 -10.60 -2.68
CA LEU A 88 -19.00 -9.92 -2.95
C LEU A 88 -20.20 -10.84 -2.65
N GLY A 89 -20.15 -12.10 -3.08
CA GLY A 89 -21.23 -13.09 -2.87
C GLY A 89 -21.47 -13.41 -1.39
N ILE A 90 -20.44 -13.44 -0.57
CA ILE A 90 -20.56 -13.65 0.91
C ILE A 90 -20.83 -12.35 1.68
N GLY A 91 -20.94 -11.19 0.99
CA GLY A 91 -21.29 -9.91 1.59
C GLY A 91 -20.18 -9.24 2.39
N VAL A 92 -18.90 -9.64 2.23
CA VAL A 92 -17.75 -8.96 2.82
C VAL A 92 -17.46 -7.64 2.11
N LEU A 93 -17.59 -7.63 0.78
CA LEU A 93 -17.53 -6.43 -0.03
C LEU A 93 -18.94 -5.87 -0.17
N ARG A 94 -19.39 -5.13 0.84
CA ARG A 94 -20.60 -4.32 0.78
C ARG A 94 -20.20 -2.87 0.65
N ASP A 95 -21.05 -2.12 -0.05
CA ASP A 95 -20.98 -0.68 -0.31
C ASP A 95 -19.79 0.02 0.37
N ALA A 96 -18.81 0.41 -0.44
CA ALA A 96 -17.79 1.33 0.03
C ALA A 96 -18.50 2.53 0.67
N SER A 97 -17.99 3.03 1.78
CA SER A 97 -18.54 4.14 2.56
C SER A 97 -18.88 5.40 1.75
N ASP A 98 -18.39 5.47 0.52
CA ASP A 98 -18.54 6.60 -0.41
C ASP A 98 -19.69 6.41 -1.42
N GLY A 99 -20.59 5.44 -1.20
CA GLY A 99 -21.73 5.20 -2.08
C GLY A 99 -21.38 4.61 -3.45
N ILE A 100 -20.14 4.18 -3.66
CA ILE A 100 -19.70 3.51 -4.88
C ILE A 100 -20.08 2.04 -4.78
N ALA A 101 -21.12 1.64 -5.51
CA ALA A 101 -21.56 0.25 -5.58
C ALA A 101 -20.43 -0.64 -6.14
N VAL A 102 -19.98 -1.60 -5.35
CA VAL A 102 -19.03 -2.63 -5.80
C VAL A 102 -19.79 -3.63 -6.65
N SER A 103 -19.46 -3.70 -7.94
CA SER A 103 -20.09 -4.63 -8.90
C SER A 103 -19.26 -5.90 -9.09
N ALA A 104 -19.92 -6.99 -9.47
CA ALA A 104 -19.22 -8.22 -9.82
C ALA A 104 -18.35 -8.02 -11.07
N TYR A 105 -17.13 -8.54 -11.04
CA TYR A 105 -16.22 -8.48 -12.19
C TYR A 105 -16.61 -9.49 -13.24
N GLY A 106 -16.82 -9.00 -14.47
CA GLY A 106 -16.88 -9.83 -15.66
C GLY A 106 -15.49 -10.33 -16.08
N PHE A 107 -15.44 -11.29 -17.02
CA PHE A 107 -14.18 -11.85 -17.51
C PHE A 107 -13.20 -10.80 -18.06
N LYS A 108 -13.72 -9.82 -18.81
CA LYS A 108 -12.90 -8.72 -19.36
C LYS A 108 -12.34 -7.82 -18.27
N GLU A 109 -13.12 -7.52 -17.24
CA GLU A 109 -12.71 -6.70 -16.10
C GLU A 109 -11.66 -7.41 -15.26
N THR A 110 -11.82 -8.70 -15.01
CA THR A 110 -10.84 -9.52 -14.31
C THR A 110 -9.47 -9.47 -15.02
N ILE A 111 -9.45 -9.68 -16.36
CA ILE A 111 -8.20 -9.59 -17.13
C ILE A 111 -7.59 -8.19 -17.07
N LYS A 112 -8.42 -7.14 -17.19
CA LYS A 112 -7.99 -5.75 -17.09
C LYS A 112 -7.31 -5.48 -15.74
N TYR A 113 -7.93 -5.86 -14.61
CA TYR A 113 -7.37 -5.65 -13.28
C TYR A 113 -6.11 -6.48 -13.04
N LEU A 114 -6.03 -7.72 -13.55
CA LEU A 114 -4.81 -8.53 -13.50
C LEU A 114 -3.66 -7.88 -14.28
N ALA A 115 -3.92 -7.33 -15.45
CA ALA A 115 -2.92 -6.59 -16.22
C ALA A 115 -2.48 -5.31 -15.49
N MET A 116 -3.42 -4.57 -14.89
CA MET A 116 -3.12 -3.38 -14.11
C MET A 116 -2.36 -3.67 -12.82
N ALA A 117 -2.50 -4.86 -12.24
CA ALA A 117 -1.75 -5.28 -11.06
C ALA A 117 -0.23 -5.22 -11.27
N VAL A 118 0.25 -5.47 -12.48
CA VAL A 118 1.69 -5.43 -12.81
C VAL A 118 2.30 -4.05 -12.51
N ILE A 119 1.57 -2.98 -12.80
CA ILE A 119 2.03 -1.60 -12.56
C ILE A 119 1.55 -1.04 -11.22
N LEU A 120 1.03 -1.90 -10.34
CA LEU A 120 0.40 -1.52 -9.07
C LEU A 120 -0.62 -0.39 -9.27
N HIS A 121 -1.46 -0.53 -10.31
CA HIS A 121 -2.53 0.41 -10.59
C HIS A 121 -3.88 -0.31 -10.42
N ALA A 122 -4.70 0.22 -9.55
CA ALA A 122 -6.04 -0.30 -9.35
C ALA A 122 -6.96 0.87 -9.03
N ASN A 123 -8.00 1.02 -9.84
CA ASN A 123 -8.97 2.12 -9.73
C ASN A 123 -10.21 1.74 -8.92
N ASP A 124 -10.26 0.52 -8.41
CA ASP A 124 -11.37 0.05 -7.61
C ASP A 124 -11.18 0.47 -6.14
N PRO A 125 -12.25 0.88 -5.43
CA PRO A 125 -12.20 1.24 -4.00
C PRO A 125 -11.54 0.18 -3.11
N VAL A 126 -11.67 -1.10 -3.45
CA VAL A 126 -11.02 -2.22 -2.73
C VAL A 126 -9.50 -2.09 -2.71
N PHE A 127 -8.92 -1.37 -3.66
CA PHE A 127 -7.48 -1.18 -3.81
C PHE A 127 -7.00 0.23 -3.42
N ALA A 128 -7.82 1.00 -2.72
CA ALA A 128 -7.54 2.40 -2.39
C ALA A 128 -6.17 2.64 -1.74
N GLY A 129 -5.65 1.69 -0.94
CA GLY A 129 -4.33 1.83 -0.29
C GLY A 129 -3.11 1.55 -1.19
N ILE A 130 -3.31 0.97 -2.38
CA ILE A 130 -2.18 0.52 -3.23
C ILE A 130 -1.39 1.69 -3.82
N TRP A 131 -2.05 2.82 -4.10
CA TRP A 131 -1.38 4.01 -4.59
C TRP A 131 -0.26 4.47 -3.65
N PHE A 132 -0.46 4.35 -2.34
CA PHE A 132 0.55 4.70 -1.35
C PHE A 132 1.80 3.81 -1.45
N ILE A 133 1.63 2.49 -1.56
CA ILE A 133 2.75 1.55 -1.71
C ILE A 133 3.52 1.83 -3.00
N LYS A 134 2.80 2.16 -4.09
CA LYS A 134 3.40 2.58 -5.36
C LYS A 134 4.23 3.85 -5.18
N MET A 135 3.69 4.87 -4.53
CA MET A 135 4.42 6.13 -4.28
C MET A 135 5.61 5.92 -3.36
N LEU A 136 5.49 5.07 -2.33
CA LEU A 136 6.59 4.71 -1.44
C LEU A 136 7.70 3.95 -2.18
N LEU A 137 7.36 3.09 -3.13
CA LEU A 137 8.32 2.40 -4.00
C LEU A 137 9.05 3.42 -4.88
N ILE A 138 8.31 4.28 -5.58
CA ILE A 138 8.87 5.30 -6.48
C ILE A 138 9.78 6.25 -5.69
N SER A 139 9.33 6.80 -4.58
CA SER A 139 10.12 7.73 -3.76
C SER A 139 11.39 7.07 -3.22
N SER A 140 11.33 5.78 -2.85
CA SER A 140 12.51 5.07 -2.38
C SER A 140 13.53 4.77 -3.48
N VAL A 141 13.09 4.69 -4.73
CA VAL A 141 13.99 4.56 -5.90
C VAL A 141 14.57 5.93 -6.29
N LEU A 142 13.74 6.98 -6.31
CA LEU A 142 14.20 8.34 -6.59
C LEU A 142 15.15 8.88 -5.52
N GLY A 143 14.94 8.55 -4.25
CA GLY A 143 15.85 8.93 -3.16
C GLY A 143 17.21 8.22 -3.20
N PHE A 144 17.43 7.31 -4.16
CA PHE A 144 18.73 6.71 -4.43
C PHE A 144 19.56 7.60 -5.39
N ILE A 145 18.91 8.40 -6.24
CA ILE A 145 19.54 9.28 -7.24
C ILE A 145 19.94 10.58 -6.58
#